data_c35c731ca8767b60de443e7f1cbecb50
#
_entry.id   c35c731ca8767b60de443e7f1cbecb50
#
_cell.length_a   1.000
_cell.length_b   1.000
_cell.length_c   1.000
_cell.angle_alpha   90.00
_cell.angle_beta   90.00
_cell.angle_gamma   90.00
#
_symmetry.space_group_name_H-M   'P 1'
#
loop_
_entity.id
_entity.type
_entity.pdbx_description
1 polymer ?
#
loop_
_entity_poly.entity_id
_entity_poly.type
_entity_poly.pdbx_seq_one_letter_code
_entity_poly.pdbx_strand_id
1 'polypeptide(L)'
;MKFYIASKFENYEQVRCLAGKLKAAGWTHTYDWTAHGSVKETDIDSLKDVGQKEFNAVSETDVVIVLTPQGRGTHTEFGMAIALNKKIYLCHADDTYFLCDDNTSAFYWLPNVIRLIGTADDIAHEILIADRTL
;
A
#
# COMPACT_ATOMS: atom_id res chain seq x y z
N MET A 1 -7.35 0.02 14.11
CA MET A 1 -7.19 -0.42 12.70
C MET A 1 -5.72 -0.53 12.36
N LYS A 2 -5.29 -1.67 11.87
CA LYS A 2 -3.90 -1.90 11.42
C LYS A 2 -3.80 -1.69 9.91
N PHE A 3 -2.77 -1.01 9.46
CA PHE A 3 -2.56 -0.74 8.04
C PHE A 3 -1.13 -1.06 7.60
N TYR A 4 -0.98 -1.36 6.31
CA TYR A 4 0.31 -1.51 5.63
C TYR A 4 0.24 -0.76 4.29
N ILE A 5 1.31 -0.09 3.92
CA ILE A 5 1.38 0.65 2.65
C ILE A 5 2.38 -0.03 1.72
N ALA A 6 1.88 -0.53 0.60
CA ALA A 6 2.71 -1.08 -0.48
C ALA A 6 2.97 0.02 -1.50
N SER A 7 4.24 0.22 -1.83
CA SER A 7 4.67 1.17 -2.88
C SER A 7 6.12 0.87 -3.22
N LYS A 8 6.62 1.42 -4.33
CA LYS A 8 8.04 1.35 -4.62
C LYS A 8 8.80 2.38 -3.78
N PHE A 9 10.09 2.14 -3.57
CA PHE A 9 10.93 2.96 -2.69
C PHE A 9 10.94 4.44 -3.08
N GLU A 10 10.91 4.76 -4.36
CA GLU A 10 10.94 6.14 -4.87
C GLU A 10 9.77 6.98 -4.38
N ASN A 11 8.69 6.36 -3.90
CA ASN A 11 7.52 7.06 -3.35
C ASN A 11 7.58 7.21 -1.83
N TYR A 12 8.73 7.04 -1.19
CA TYR A 12 8.85 7.00 0.27
C TYR A 12 8.29 8.26 0.96
N GLU A 13 8.38 9.42 0.33
CA GLU A 13 7.87 10.67 0.93
C GLU A 13 6.35 10.65 1.05
N GLN A 14 5.65 10.22 -0.01
CA GLN A 14 4.19 10.08 0.02
C GLN A 14 3.76 9.00 1.00
N VAL A 15 4.49 7.88 1.06
CA VAL A 15 4.24 6.80 2.02
C VAL A 15 4.36 7.31 3.45
N ARG A 16 5.40 8.05 3.76
CA ARG A 16 5.60 8.64 5.10
C ARG A 16 4.51 9.65 5.45
N CYS A 17 4.11 10.48 4.51
CA CYS A 17 3.04 11.45 4.70
C CYS A 17 1.72 10.75 5.03
N LEU A 18 1.34 9.77 4.23
CA LEU A 18 0.11 9.00 4.44
C LEU A 18 0.15 8.24 5.76
N ALA A 19 1.25 7.53 6.04
CA ALA A 19 1.43 6.79 7.29
C ALA A 19 1.32 7.70 8.52
N GLY A 20 1.93 8.89 8.46
CA GLY A 20 1.86 9.86 9.54
C GLY A 20 0.44 10.30 9.85
N LYS A 21 -0.37 10.54 8.82
CA LYS A 21 -1.77 10.94 8.99
C LYS A 21 -2.63 9.83 9.59
N LEU A 22 -2.45 8.60 9.14
CA LEU A 22 -3.19 7.46 9.67
C LEU A 22 -2.78 7.17 11.13
N LYS A 23 -1.49 7.24 11.45
CA LYS A 23 -1.02 7.09 12.83
C LYS A 23 -1.56 8.18 13.74
N ALA A 24 -1.62 9.44 13.26
CA ALA A 24 -2.21 10.54 14.03
C ALA A 24 -3.69 10.32 14.33
N ALA A 25 -4.39 9.56 13.48
CA ALA A 25 -5.79 9.17 13.70
C ALA A 25 -5.94 7.92 14.57
N GLY A 26 -4.86 7.38 15.12
CA GLY A 26 -4.87 6.23 16.01
C GLY A 26 -4.67 4.87 15.34
N TRP A 27 -4.38 4.84 14.06
CA TRP A 27 -4.10 3.58 13.35
C TRP A 27 -2.70 3.09 13.61
N THR A 28 -2.48 1.77 13.52
CA THR A 28 -1.18 1.12 13.74
C THR A 28 -0.58 0.69 12.41
N HIS A 29 0.64 1.15 12.15
CA HIS A 29 1.42 0.75 10.97
C HIS A 29 2.10 -0.59 11.25
N THR A 30 1.83 -1.62 10.46
CA THR A 30 2.38 -2.96 10.73
C THR A 30 3.88 -3.07 10.41
N TYR A 31 4.35 -2.34 9.41
CA TYR A 31 5.77 -2.28 9.10
C TYR A 31 6.09 -1.06 8.23
N ASP A 32 7.07 -0.26 8.67
CA ASP A 32 7.55 0.90 7.92
C ASP A 32 8.85 0.53 7.18
N TRP A 33 8.70 0.07 5.95
CA TRP A 33 9.84 -0.29 5.10
C TRP A 33 10.66 0.95 4.65
N THR A 34 10.13 2.16 4.77
CA THR A 34 10.86 3.38 4.42
C THR A 34 12.03 3.66 5.37
N ALA A 35 12.00 3.09 6.57
CA ALA A 35 13.01 3.34 7.60
C ALA A 35 14.38 2.71 7.27
N HIS A 36 14.43 1.61 6.51
CA HIS A 36 15.70 0.93 6.19
C HIS A 36 16.27 1.25 4.80
N GLY A 37 15.54 2.01 3.97
CA GLY A 37 15.96 2.30 2.62
C GLY A 37 15.86 1.10 1.67
N SER A 38 16.43 1.23 0.48
CA SER A 38 16.46 0.13 -0.50
C SER A 38 17.47 -0.93 -0.08
N VAL A 39 17.07 -2.22 -0.16
CA VAL A 39 17.95 -3.35 0.16
C VAL A 39 18.32 -4.18 -1.08
N LYS A 40 17.91 -3.76 -2.27
CA LYS A 40 18.11 -4.52 -3.51
C LYS A 40 19.58 -4.75 -3.86
N GLU A 41 20.46 -3.85 -3.43
CA GLU A 41 21.90 -3.91 -3.73
C GLU A 41 22.74 -4.25 -2.51
N THR A 42 22.13 -4.76 -1.43
CA THR A 42 22.85 -5.10 -0.21
C THR A 42 23.37 -6.55 -0.26
N ASP A 43 22.67 -7.50 0.33
CA ASP A 43 23.03 -8.92 0.35
C ASP A 43 21.76 -9.79 0.40
N ILE A 44 21.96 -11.08 0.17
CA ILE A 44 20.82 -12.03 0.13
C ILE A 44 20.15 -12.17 1.49
N ASP A 45 20.90 -12.14 2.58
CA ASP A 45 20.32 -12.30 3.92
C ASP A 45 19.45 -11.09 4.29
N SER A 46 19.87 -9.88 3.94
CA SER A 46 19.07 -8.67 4.13
C SER A 46 17.79 -8.72 3.29
N LEU A 47 17.88 -9.19 2.03
CA LEU A 47 16.70 -9.37 1.18
C LEU A 47 15.71 -10.38 1.77
N LYS A 48 16.18 -11.50 2.28
CA LYS A 48 15.33 -12.51 2.94
C LYS A 48 14.62 -11.93 4.16
N ASP A 49 15.35 -11.18 4.99
CA ASP A 49 14.81 -10.56 6.20
C ASP A 49 13.71 -9.56 5.86
N VAL A 50 13.95 -8.68 4.90
CA VAL A 50 12.97 -7.68 4.46
C VAL A 50 11.75 -8.35 3.83
N GLY A 51 11.96 -9.35 2.96
CA GLY A 51 10.87 -10.11 2.35
C GLY A 51 9.96 -10.75 3.39
N GLN A 52 10.54 -11.34 4.45
CA GLN A 52 9.78 -11.96 5.53
C GLN A 52 9.00 -10.90 6.33
N LYS A 53 9.63 -9.78 6.64
CA LYS A 53 8.98 -8.68 7.38
C LYS A 53 7.81 -8.10 6.61
N GLU A 54 7.96 -7.90 5.30
CA GLU A 54 6.89 -7.37 4.45
C GLU A 54 5.74 -8.38 4.31
N PHE A 55 6.06 -9.66 4.12
CA PHE A 55 5.06 -10.72 4.11
C PHE A 55 4.26 -10.77 5.42
N ASN A 56 4.95 -10.72 6.55
CA ASN A 56 4.31 -10.72 7.87
C ASN A 56 3.41 -9.50 8.05
N ALA A 57 3.89 -8.34 7.60
CA ALA A 57 3.13 -7.08 7.72
C ALA A 57 1.82 -7.14 6.93
N VAL A 58 1.84 -7.69 5.70
CA VAL A 58 0.63 -7.89 4.91
C VAL A 58 -0.30 -8.90 5.58
N SER A 59 0.25 -9.97 6.14
CA SER A 59 -0.55 -11.00 6.81
C SER A 59 -1.25 -10.49 8.06
N GLU A 60 -0.61 -9.61 8.82
CA GLU A 60 -1.08 -9.11 10.12
C GLU A 60 -1.99 -7.88 10.02
N THR A 61 -2.01 -7.20 8.87
CA THR A 61 -2.76 -5.95 8.70
C THR A 61 -4.24 -6.19 8.47
N ASP A 62 -5.05 -5.19 8.76
CA ASP A 62 -6.49 -5.17 8.41
C ASP A 62 -6.69 -4.56 7.00
N VAL A 63 -5.87 -3.56 6.67
CA VAL A 63 -6.00 -2.77 5.44
C VAL A 63 -4.65 -2.69 4.74
N VAL A 64 -4.65 -2.93 3.44
CA VAL A 64 -3.47 -2.70 2.58
C VAL A 64 -3.77 -1.51 1.68
N ILE A 65 -2.88 -0.54 1.70
CA ILE A 65 -2.96 0.64 0.84
C ILE A 65 -1.84 0.53 -0.19
N VAL A 66 -2.21 0.43 -1.46
CA VAL A 66 -1.25 0.41 -2.56
C VAL A 66 -1.15 1.84 -3.09
N LEU A 67 -0.02 2.48 -2.82
CA LEU A 67 0.20 3.86 -3.22
C LEU A 67 1.06 3.88 -4.48
N THR A 68 0.49 4.37 -5.57
CA THR A 68 1.12 4.35 -6.88
C THR A 68 1.51 2.94 -7.30
N PRO A 69 0.62 2.17 -7.95
CA PRO A 69 0.83 0.76 -8.25
C PRO A 69 1.90 0.56 -9.32
N GLN A 70 3.14 0.55 -8.90
CA GLN A 70 4.33 0.34 -9.73
C GLN A 70 5.30 -0.58 -9.01
N GLY A 71 6.08 -1.33 -9.78
CA GLY A 71 7.11 -2.20 -9.25
C GLY A 71 6.64 -3.61 -8.91
N ARG A 72 7.62 -4.53 -8.90
CA ARG A 72 7.36 -5.97 -8.70
C ARG A 72 6.92 -6.29 -7.28
N GLY A 73 7.58 -5.68 -6.29
CA GLY A 73 7.24 -5.89 -4.87
C GLY A 73 5.85 -5.38 -4.54
N THR A 74 5.49 -4.21 -5.05
CA THR A 74 4.16 -3.61 -4.85
C THR A 74 3.06 -4.52 -5.38
N HIS A 75 3.20 -5.04 -6.59
CA HIS A 75 2.21 -5.95 -7.18
C HIS A 75 2.16 -7.30 -6.44
N THR A 76 3.29 -7.79 -5.95
CA THR A 76 3.33 -9.01 -5.14
C THR A 76 2.54 -8.84 -3.85
N GLU A 77 2.73 -7.73 -3.15
CA GLU A 77 2.01 -7.42 -1.91
C GLU A 77 0.53 -7.18 -2.16
N PHE A 78 0.19 -6.53 -3.27
CA PHE A 78 -1.20 -6.37 -3.72
C PHE A 78 -1.85 -7.74 -3.93
N GLY A 79 -1.18 -8.67 -4.62
CA GLY A 79 -1.67 -10.04 -4.83
C GLY A 79 -1.85 -10.81 -3.53
N MET A 80 -0.90 -10.69 -2.59
CA MET A 80 -1.03 -11.26 -1.25
C MET A 80 -2.28 -10.75 -0.54
N ALA A 81 -2.51 -9.44 -0.59
CA ALA A 81 -3.66 -8.81 0.05
C ALA A 81 -4.99 -9.31 -0.54
N ILE A 82 -5.05 -9.49 -1.86
CA ILE A 82 -6.22 -10.06 -2.53
C ILE A 82 -6.48 -11.48 -2.02
N ALA A 83 -5.45 -12.32 -2.04
CA ALA A 83 -5.57 -13.74 -1.64
C ALA A 83 -5.94 -13.89 -0.16
N LEU A 84 -5.47 -13.00 0.69
CA LEU A 84 -5.75 -12.99 2.12
C LEU A 84 -7.05 -12.25 2.48
N ASN A 85 -7.79 -11.81 1.50
CA ASN A 85 -9.09 -11.14 1.66
C ASN A 85 -9.01 -9.86 2.48
N LYS A 86 -7.92 -9.11 2.34
CA LYS A 86 -7.75 -7.84 3.03
C LYS A 86 -8.59 -6.76 2.35
N LYS A 87 -8.95 -5.73 3.11
CA LYS A 87 -9.49 -4.50 2.54
C LYS A 87 -8.35 -3.76 1.83
N ILE A 88 -8.57 -3.38 0.56
CA ILE A 88 -7.51 -2.80 -0.27
C ILE A 88 -7.95 -1.44 -0.81
N TYR A 89 -7.10 -0.43 -0.60
CA TYR A 89 -7.19 0.85 -1.28
C TYR A 89 -6.07 0.93 -2.30
N LEU A 90 -6.43 1.06 -3.58
CA LEU A 90 -5.49 1.20 -4.68
C LEU A 90 -5.49 2.67 -5.11
N CYS A 91 -4.37 3.35 -4.94
CA CYS A 91 -4.30 4.80 -4.98
C CYS A 91 -3.25 5.31 -5.96
N HIS A 92 -3.59 6.39 -6.66
CA HIS A 92 -2.66 7.12 -7.51
C HIS A 92 -3.04 8.60 -7.56
N ALA A 93 -2.10 9.45 -8.00
CA ALA A 93 -2.32 10.89 -8.08
C ALA A 93 -3.37 11.27 -9.13
N ASP A 94 -3.50 10.48 -10.19
CA ASP A 94 -4.45 10.69 -11.28
C ASP A 94 -5.05 9.35 -11.75
N ASP A 95 -5.79 9.35 -12.85
CA ASP A 95 -6.49 8.18 -13.38
C ASP A 95 -5.64 7.28 -14.28
N THR A 96 -4.33 7.50 -14.36
CA THR A 96 -3.43 6.77 -15.28
C THR A 96 -3.62 5.25 -15.27
N TYR A 97 -3.80 4.66 -14.09
CA TYR A 97 -3.93 3.20 -13.93
C TYR A 97 -5.39 2.72 -13.96
N PHE A 98 -6.35 3.64 -14.08
CA PHE A 98 -7.78 3.33 -13.95
C PHE A 98 -8.55 3.57 -15.25
N LEU A 99 -7.85 3.56 -16.38
CA LEU A 99 -8.45 3.63 -17.72
C LEU A 99 -8.34 2.25 -18.39
N CYS A 100 -9.23 1.95 -19.29
CA CYS A 100 -9.20 0.67 -20.01
C CYS A 100 -8.15 0.69 -21.11
N ASP A 101 -6.87 0.60 -20.73
CA ASP A 101 -5.70 0.62 -21.60
C ASP A 101 -4.57 -0.26 -21.03
N ASP A 102 -3.37 -0.16 -21.59
CA ASP A 102 -2.22 -0.99 -21.20
C ASP A 102 -1.69 -0.70 -19.80
N ASN A 103 -2.09 0.41 -19.16
CA ASN A 103 -1.63 0.77 -17.83
C ASN A 103 -2.44 0.12 -16.72
N THR A 104 -3.66 -0.32 -17.00
CA THR A 104 -4.50 -0.96 -15.98
C THR A 104 -4.23 -2.45 -15.87
N SER A 105 -4.86 -3.08 -14.88
CA SER A 105 -4.83 -4.52 -14.66
C SER A 105 -6.24 -4.99 -14.32
N ALA A 106 -6.61 -6.18 -14.76
CA ALA A 106 -7.88 -6.81 -14.40
C ALA A 106 -8.07 -6.88 -12.88
N PHE A 107 -6.99 -7.06 -12.15
CA PHE A 107 -7.03 -7.20 -10.68
C PHE A 107 -7.32 -5.89 -9.95
N TYR A 108 -7.13 -4.74 -10.60
CA TYR A 108 -7.49 -3.44 -10.01
C TYR A 108 -8.99 -3.25 -9.87
N TRP A 109 -9.79 -4.08 -10.56
CA TRP A 109 -11.24 -3.94 -10.67
C TRP A 109 -12.01 -4.98 -9.85
N LEU A 110 -11.33 -5.73 -8.99
CA LEU A 110 -11.98 -6.70 -8.11
C LEU A 110 -12.87 -5.99 -7.09
N PRO A 111 -13.95 -6.67 -6.61
CA PRO A 111 -14.93 -6.05 -5.70
C PRO A 111 -14.34 -5.53 -4.39
N ASN A 112 -13.27 -6.15 -3.87
CA ASN A 112 -12.64 -5.75 -2.62
C ASN A 112 -11.53 -4.70 -2.79
N VAL A 113 -11.33 -4.20 -4.00
CA VAL A 113 -10.36 -3.16 -4.31
C VAL A 113 -11.08 -1.84 -4.50
N ILE A 114 -10.77 -0.87 -3.64
CA ILE A 114 -11.32 0.48 -3.70
C ILE A 114 -10.27 1.38 -4.35
N ARG A 115 -10.61 2.00 -5.48
CA ARG A 115 -9.70 2.88 -6.21
C ARG A 115 -9.88 4.32 -5.74
N LEU A 116 -8.77 4.97 -5.37
CA LEU A 116 -8.76 6.36 -4.92
C LEU A 116 -7.76 7.17 -5.76
N ILE A 117 -8.14 8.39 -6.08
CA ILE A 117 -7.31 9.33 -6.83
C ILE A 117 -7.09 10.58 -5.96
N GLY A 118 -5.84 11.05 -5.89
CA GLY A 118 -5.52 12.27 -5.20
C GLY A 118 -4.14 12.27 -4.56
N THR A 119 -3.88 13.31 -3.78
CA THR A 119 -2.66 13.43 -2.98
C THR A 119 -2.72 12.49 -1.77
N ALA A 120 -1.58 12.35 -1.06
CA ALA A 120 -1.56 11.59 0.19
C ALA A 120 -2.57 12.16 1.21
N ASP A 121 -2.76 13.48 1.24
CA ASP A 121 -3.77 14.13 2.09
C ASP A 121 -5.18 13.73 1.71
N ASP A 122 -5.51 13.77 0.41
CA ASP A 122 -6.82 13.38 -0.09
C ASP A 122 -7.12 11.92 0.23
N ILE A 123 -6.14 11.05 0.00
CA ILE A 123 -6.26 9.61 0.23
C ILE A 123 -6.49 9.31 1.71
N ALA A 124 -5.69 9.93 2.61
CA ALA A 124 -5.88 9.76 4.05
C ALA A 124 -7.29 10.20 4.48
N HIS A 125 -7.76 11.32 3.98
CA HIS A 125 -9.08 11.84 4.28
C HIS A 125 -10.18 10.86 3.85
N GLU A 126 -10.12 10.36 2.64
CA GLU A 126 -11.11 9.39 2.11
C GLU A 126 -11.11 8.08 2.90
N ILE A 127 -9.93 7.56 3.23
CA ILE A 127 -9.79 6.33 4.01
C ILE A 127 -10.40 6.49 5.40
N LEU A 128 -10.11 7.60 6.08
CA LEU A 128 -10.60 7.86 7.44
C LEU A 128 -12.10 8.10 7.46
N ILE A 129 -12.67 8.77 6.45
CA ILE A 129 -14.11 8.92 6.31
C ILE A 129 -14.78 7.55 6.11
N ALA A 130 -14.25 6.72 5.24
CA ALA A 130 -14.80 5.38 4.98
C ALA A 130 -14.82 4.52 6.24
N ASP A 131 -13.76 4.60 7.06
CA ASP A 131 -13.68 3.88 8.33
C ASP A 131 -14.76 4.34 9.33
N ARG A 132 -15.04 5.65 9.39
CA ARG A 132 -16.04 6.21 10.30
C ARG A 132 -17.48 5.87 9.92
N THR A 133 -17.75 5.57 8.65
CA THR A 133 -19.10 5.27 8.17
C THR A 133 -19.48 3.81 8.34
N LEU A 134 -18.55 2.98 8.79
CA LEU A 134 -18.81 1.59 9.13
C LEU A 134 -19.26 1.47 10.58
#